data_ca61eeeaea22bdf783de240b4e77c488
#
_entry.id   ca61eeeaea22bdf783de240b4e77c488
#
_cell.length_a   1.000
_cell.length_b   1.000
_cell.length_c   1.000
_cell.angle_alpha   90.00
_cell.angle_beta   90.00
_cell.angle_gamma   90.00
#
_symmetry.space_group_name_H-M   'P 1'
#
loop_
_entity.id
_entity.type
_entity.pdbx_description
1 polymer ?
#
loop_
_entity_poly.entity_id
_entity_poly.type
_entity_poly.pdbx_seq_one_letter_code
_entity_poly.pdbx_strand_id
1 'polypeptide(L)' 'MDPVIREALLAIERRDWIAVKAVLHPYLHWTDRNGRTVRGRNNVLGSLADAPPSEPPARHEIRDGQIYRWFE' A
#
# COMPACT_ATOMS: atom_id res chain seq x y z
N MET A 1 -7.39 6.98 -11.91
CA MET A 1 -6.75 6.23 -10.83
C MET A 1 -7.39 4.86 -10.69
N ASP A 2 -6.58 3.85 -10.47
CA ASP A 2 -7.09 2.50 -10.25
C ASP A 2 -7.98 2.47 -8.99
N PRO A 3 -9.18 1.86 -9.06
CA PRO A 3 -10.09 1.82 -7.91
C PRO A 3 -9.48 1.20 -6.66
N VAL A 4 -8.61 0.21 -6.81
CA VAL A 4 -7.94 -0.45 -5.67
C VAL A 4 -6.97 0.52 -4.98
N ILE A 5 -6.25 1.34 -5.75
CA ILE A 5 -5.35 2.37 -5.20
C ILE A 5 -6.15 3.41 -4.42
N ARG A 6 -7.26 3.87 -5.00
CA ARG A 6 -8.13 4.85 -4.33
C ARG A 6 -8.70 4.28 -3.03
N GLU A 7 -9.17 3.05 -3.06
CA GLU A 7 -9.70 2.38 -1.89
C GLU A 7 -8.64 2.26 -0.79
N ALA A 8 -7.41 1.90 -1.17
CA ALA A 8 -6.30 1.80 -0.23
C ALA A 8 -6.01 3.15 0.43
N LEU A 9 -5.94 4.22 -0.35
CA LEU A 9 -5.67 5.56 0.19
C LEU A 9 -6.76 6.03 1.15
N LEU A 10 -8.03 5.78 0.83
CA LEU A 10 -9.14 6.13 1.71
C LEU A 10 -9.09 5.33 3.02
N ALA A 11 -8.79 4.04 2.94
CA ALA A 11 -8.66 3.19 4.12
C ALA A 11 -7.48 3.61 5.00
N ILE A 12 -6.35 3.96 4.39
CA ILE A 12 -5.17 4.47 5.12
C ILE A 12 -5.51 5.79 5.83
N GLU A 13 -6.21 6.69 5.15
CA GLU A 13 -6.64 7.96 5.74
C GLU A 13 -7.50 7.77 6.97
N ARG A 14 -8.41 6.78 6.92
CA ARG A 14 -9.28 6.43 8.05
C ARG A 14 -8.59 5.58 9.10
N ARG A 15 -7.39 5.14 8.83
CA ARG A 15 -6.64 4.19 9.67
C ARG A 15 -7.41 2.88 9.87
N ASP A 16 -8.14 2.48 8.86
CA ASP A 16 -8.86 1.21 8.83
C ASP A 16 -7.92 0.12 8.30
N TRP A 17 -7.10 -0.41 9.19
CA TRP A 17 -6.04 -1.34 8.82
C TRP A 17 -6.56 -2.69 8.33
N ILE A 18 -7.76 -3.06 8.73
CA ILE A 18 -8.40 -4.29 8.22
C ILE A 18 -8.72 -4.11 6.73
N ALA A 19 -9.30 -2.95 6.36
CA ALA A 19 -9.59 -2.64 4.97
C ALA A 19 -8.32 -2.48 4.14
N VAL A 20 -7.29 -1.86 4.70
CA VAL A 20 -5.98 -1.74 4.04
C VAL A 20 -5.40 -3.12 3.75
N LYS A 21 -5.39 -3.98 4.75
CA LYS A 21 -4.88 -5.35 4.61
C LYS A 21 -5.59 -6.12 3.50
N ALA A 22 -6.90 -5.92 3.36
CA ALA A 22 -7.71 -6.62 2.37
C ALA A 22 -7.31 -6.28 0.93
N VAL A 23 -6.77 -5.09 0.68
CA VAL A 23 -6.36 -4.66 -0.67
C VAL A 23 -4.86 -4.82 -0.94
N LEU A 24 -4.10 -5.30 0.03
CA LEU A 24 -2.67 -5.54 -0.11
C LEU A 24 -2.40 -7.02 -0.39
N HIS A 25 -1.60 -7.29 -1.43
CA HIS A 25 -1.18 -8.66 -1.73
C HIS A 25 -0.25 -9.17 -0.63
N PRO A 26 -0.33 -10.46 -0.24
CA PRO A 26 0.54 -11.02 0.81
C PRO A 26 2.04 -10.84 0.55
N TYR A 27 2.44 -10.80 -0.71
CA TYR A 27 3.83 -10.67 -1.13
C TYR A 27 4.15 -9.31 -1.73
N LEU A 28 3.41 -8.27 -1.35
CA LEU A 28 3.63 -6.96 -1.93
C LEU A 28 5.01 -6.39 -1.61
N HIS A 29 5.47 -5.49 -2.49
CA HIS A 29 6.68 -4.70 -2.32
C HIS A 29 6.28 -3.22 -2.28
N TRP A 30 6.68 -2.54 -1.22
CA TRP A 30 6.37 -1.11 -1.04
C TRP A 30 7.67 -0.33 -1.00
N THR A 31 7.90 0.51 -2.01
CA THR A 31 9.10 1.34 -2.10
C THR A 31 8.76 2.78 -1.73
N ASP A 32 9.44 3.32 -0.73
CA ASP A 32 9.23 4.68 -0.28
C ASP A 32 10.00 5.69 -1.16
N ARG A 33 9.88 6.98 -0.83
CA ARG A 33 10.54 8.05 -1.58
C ARG A 33 12.05 8.00 -1.52
N ASN A 34 12.60 7.37 -0.50
CA ASN A 34 14.03 7.22 -0.34
C ASN A 34 14.59 6.01 -1.09
N GLY A 35 13.73 5.27 -1.80
CA GLY A 35 14.14 4.07 -2.52
C GLY A 35 14.19 2.82 -1.65
N ARG A 36 13.74 2.90 -0.41
CA ARG A 36 13.72 1.77 0.50
C ARG A 36 12.50 0.89 0.23
N THR A 37 12.70 -0.40 0.09
CA THR A 37 11.62 -1.35 -0.17
C THR A 37 11.32 -2.18 1.06
N VAL A 38 10.05 -2.21 1.45
CA VAL A 38 9.52 -3.10 2.48
C VAL A 38 8.77 -4.22 1.78
N ARG A 39 9.05 -5.45 2.15
CA ARG A 39 8.44 -6.63 1.55
C ARG A 39 7.50 -7.32 2.53
N GLY A 40 6.37 -7.81 2.00
CA GLY A 40 5.39 -8.55 2.76
C GLY A 40 4.34 -7.66 3.40
N ARG A 41 3.10 -8.11 3.33
CA ARG A 41 1.94 -7.34 3.77
C ARG A 41 2.03 -6.90 5.23
N ASN A 42 2.42 -7.80 6.13
CA ASN A 42 2.47 -7.48 7.55
C ASN A 42 3.53 -6.44 7.87
N ASN A 43 4.69 -6.54 7.22
CA ASN A 43 5.76 -5.56 7.38
C ASN A 43 5.36 -4.19 6.85
N VAL A 44 4.68 -4.17 5.70
CA VAL A 44 4.17 -2.92 5.11
C VAL A 44 3.13 -2.28 6.01
N LEU A 45 2.21 -3.05 6.57
CA LEU A 45 1.20 -2.52 7.49
C LEU A 45 1.84 -1.83 8.70
N GLY A 46 2.87 -2.44 9.28
CA GLY A 46 3.61 -1.82 10.39
C GLY A 46 4.25 -0.49 9.98
N SER A 47 4.85 -0.45 8.81
CA SER A 47 5.45 0.77 8.26
C SER A 47 4.41 1.87 7.99
N LEU A 48 3.25 1.50 7.45
CA LEU A 48 2.17 2.44 7.16
C LEU A 48 1.56 3.04 8.42
N ALA A 49 1.53 2.28 9.51
CA ALA A 49 1.04 2.79 10.79
C ALA A 49 1.90 3.94 11.30
N ASP A 50 3.21 3.90 11.04
CA ASP A 50 4.15 4.95 11.45
C ASP A 50 4.17 6.13 10.47
N ALA A 51 4.19 5.85 9.17
CA ALA A 51 4.36 6.87 8.13
C ALA A 51 3.43 6.59 6.94
N PRO A 52 2.13 6.87 7.09
CA PRO A 52 1.18 6.62 6.00
C PRO A 52 1.39 7.58 4.84
N PRO A 53 1.25 7.10 3.59
CA PRO A 53 1.32 7.98 2.43
C PRO A 53 0.06 8.84 2.36
N SER A 54 0.20 10.07 1.87
CA SER A 54 -0.91 10.99 1.64
C SER A 54 -1.22 11.19 0.16
N GLU A 55 -0.42 10.61 -0.71
CA GLU A 55 -0.52 10.80 -2.15
C GLU A 55 -0.58 9.46 -2.87
N PRO A 56 -1.18 9.43 -4.08
CA PRO A 56 -1.14 8.23 -4.91
C PRO A 56 0.30 7.84 -5.25
N PRO A 57 0.55 6.56 -5.52
CA PRO A 57 1.90 6.12 -5.90
C PRO A 57 2.29 6.66 -7.27
N ALA A 58 3.58 6.90 -7.48
CA ALA A 58 4.11 7.25 -8.80
C ALA A 58 3.91 6.10 -9.79
N ARG A 59 4.07 4.86 -9.31
CA ARG A 59 3.81 3.64 -10.09
C ARG A 59 3.25 2.58 -9.16
N HIS A 60 2.50 1.65 -9.73
CA HIS A 60 1.96 0.52 -8.97
C HIS A 60 1.73 -0.69 -9.89
N GLU A 61 1.59 -1.84 -9.28
CA GLU A 61 1.18 -3.06 -9.96
C GLU A 61 0.08 -3.73 -9.15
N ILE A 62 -0.98 -4.13 -9.83
CA ILE A 62 -2.09 -4.90 -9.24
C ILE A 62 -1.94 -6.36 -9.68
N ARG A 63 -2.10 -7.29 -8.74
CA ARG A 63 -2.10 -8.71 -9.01
C ARG A 63 -3.21 -9.38 -8.21
N ASP A 64 -4.03 -10.18 -8.87
CA ASP A 64 -5.19 -10.85 -8.26
C ASP A 64 -6.14 -9.88 -7.58
N GLY A 65 -6.30 -8.67 -8.14
CA GLY A 65 -7.18 -7.65 -7.56
C GLY A 65 -6.60 -6.94 -6.35
N GLN A 66 -5.35 -7.20 -6.00
CA GLN A 66 -4.68 -6.61 -4.84
C GLN A 66 -3.41 -5.88 -5.26
N ILE A 67 -2.98 -4.92 -4.44
CA ILE A 67 -1.76 -4.14 -4.69
C ILE A 67 -0.55 -5.04 -4.47
N TYR A 68 0.22 -5.26 -5.53
CA TYR A 68 1.42 -6.09 -5.49
C TYR A 68 2.70 -5.27 -5.42
N ARG A 69 2.73 -4.09 -6.04
CA ARG A 69 3.85 -3.15 -5.97
C ARG A 69 3.33 -1.73 -5.84
N TRP A 70 3.99 -0.97 -4.99
CA TRP A 70 3.71 0.44 -4.77
C TRP A 70 5.02 1.20 -4.73
N PHE A 71 5.14 2.25 -5.55
CA PHE A 71 6.31 3.13 -5.57
C PHE A 71 5.86 4.55 -5.24
N GLU A 72 6.29 5.06 -4.11
CA GLU A 72 5.95 6.42 -3.68
C GLU A 72 6.62 7.51 -4.52
#